data_c321cfd2309a375d0b442b5d45f2dd8b
#
_entry.id   c321cfd2309a375d0b442b5d45f2dd8b
#
_cell.length_a   1.000
_cell.length_b   1.000
_cell.length_c   1.000
_cell.angle_alpha   90.00
_cell.angle_beta   90.00
_cell.angle_gamma   90.00
#
_symmetry.space_group_name_H-M   'P 1'
#
loop_
_entity.id
_entity.type
_entity.pdbx_description
1 polymer ?
#
loop_
_entity_poly.entity_id
_entity_poly.type
_entity_poly.pdbx_seq_one_letter_code
_entity_poly.pdbx_strand_id
1 'polypeptide(L)'
;MQVNPANAGQTMRRDGIAAIVEAPKYALPWLARFYDESDARLLEALAAGPRPAHALIEELDSIDVASLRRAHRRGVVTFDDEHDLTSSVAVTPFWDRFTYWITFEGWRDIPPEAHGPLGEGYLQHYVESIEVAVADVKAGRPISDDTTYYQYVLFSEAQALIRGAGRAFVRPCVCRRTYQRCGTPTDVCLWFDDDEREAGWEISIERALELLHEAERAGLTFTSDSTEPGHASWICCCCSDCCLPILSAAKLDATAIWPRRRHLVAIDHDLCTRCRACVKRCPFGALTMDGKGKDGVLRLNEEKCRGCGVCATGCEQGALAMAAR
;
A
#
# COMPACT_ATOMS: atom_id res chain seq x y z
N MET A 1 -2.81 -45.32 -0.77
CA MET A 1 -3.37 -44.36 -1.74
C MET A 1 -2.33 -44.14 -2.82
N GLN A 2 -2.56 -44.62 -4.03
CA GLN A 2 -1.68 -44.39 -5.18
C GLN A 2 -1.83 -42.95 -5.61
N VAL A 3 -0.76 -42.15 -5.58
CA VAL A 3 -0.72 -40.80 -6.09
C VAL A 3 -0.83 -40.90 -7.62
N ASN A 4 -1.83 -40.21 -8.21
CA ASN A 4 -1.99 -40.19 -9.66
C ASN A 4 -0.75 -39.48 -10.28
N PRO A 5 -0.07 -40.10 -11.30
CA PRO A 5 1.15 -39.53 -11.89
C PRO A 5 0.97 -38.08 -12.44
N ALA A 6 -0.21 -37.74 -12.94
CA ALA A 6 -0.52 -36.37 -13.39
C ALA A 6 -0.50 -35.36 -12.23
N ASN A 7 -0.97 -35.73 -11.05
CA ASN A 7 -0.91 -34.90 -9.83
C ASN A 7 0.53 -34.76 -9.30
N ALA A 8 1.38 -35.80 -9.46
CA ALA A 8 2.77 -35.73 -9.04
C ALA A 8 3.58 -34.73 -9.89
N GLY A 9 3.42 -34.73 -11.21
CA GLY A 9 4.07 -33.77 -12.12
C GLY A 9 3.64 -32.32 -11.86
N GLN A 10 2.35 -32.08 -11.64
CA GLN A 10 1.84 -30.75 -11.31
C GLN A 10 2.34 -30.27 -9.94
N THR A 11 2.48 -31.18 -8.96
CA THR A 11 3.02 -30.85 -7.63
C THR A 11 4.50 -30.49 -7.72
N MET A 12 5.33 -31.28 -8.43
CA MET A 12 6.75 -31.00 -8.61
C MET A 12 6.98 -29.66 -9.32
N ARG A 13 6.21 -29.34 -10.36
CA ARG A 13 6.30 -28.05 -11.06
C ARG A 13 5.91 -26.89 -10.16
N ARG A 14 4.84 -27.03 -9.39
CA ARG A 14 4.40 -26.03 -8.42
C ARG A 14 5.48 -25.73 -7.39
N ASP A 15 6.13 -26.76 -6.85
CA ASP A 15 7.17 -26.61 -5.85
C ASP A 15 8.43 -25.95 -6.45
N GLY A 16 8.73 -26.22 -7.74
CA GLY A 16 9.77 -25.53 -8.51
C GLY A 16 9.49 -24.04 -8.68
N ILE A 17 8.29 -23.68 -9.14
CA ILE A 17 7.88 -22.26 -9.27
C ILE A 17 7.92 -21.56 -7.90
N ALA A 18 7.42 -22.23 -6.84
CA ALA A 18 7.45 -21.67 -5.49
C ALA A 18 8.86 -21.32 -5.03
N ALA A 19 9.85 -22.16 -5.34
CA ALA A 19 11.24 -21.91 -5.00
C ALA A 19 11.83 -20.74 -5.81
N ILE A 20 11.49 -20.63 -7.10
CA ILE A 20 11.97 -19.55 -7.99
C ILE A 20 11.49 -18.19 -7.51
N VAL A 21 10.22 -18.06 -7.10
CA VAL A 21 9.61 -16.79 -6.67
C VAL A 21 9.65 -16.59 -5.16
N GLU A 22 10.29 -17.48 -4.41
CA GLU A 22 10.36 -17.48 -2.94
C GLU A 22 8.98 -17.44 -2.26
N ALA A 23 8.03 -18.20 -2.80
CA ALA A 23 6.66 -18.21 -2.29
C ALA A 23 6.60 -18.84 -0.88
N PRO A 24 5.89 -18.23 0.08
CA PRO A 24 5.76 -18.79 1.43
C PRO A 24 4.89 -20.06 1.42
N LYS A 25 5.18 -20.99 2.34
CA LYS A 25 4.54 -22.32 2.40
C LYS A 25 3.01 -22.27 2.42
N TYR A 26 2.42 -21.29 3.10
CA TYR A 26 0.97 -21.14 3.17
C TYR A 26 0.34 -20.65 1.85
N ALA A 27 1.13 -20.11 0.90
CA ALA A 27 0.66 -19.71 -0.42
C ALA A 27 0.66 -20.88 -1.43
N LEU A 28 1.39 -21.98 -1.15
CA LEU A 28 1.52 -23.10 -2.08
C LEU A 28 0.19 -23.70 -2.58
N PRO A 29 -0.84 -23.88 -1.75
CA PRO A 29 -2.12 -24.40 -2.23
C PRO A 29 -2.79 -23.52 -3.31
N TRP A 30 -2.44 -22.23 -3.35
CA TRP A 30 -3.05 -21.21 -4.19
C TRP A 30 -2.14 -20.74 -5.33
N LEU A 31 -0.92 -21.28 -5.45
CA LEU A 31 0.11 -20.78 -6.36
C LEU A 31 -0.36 -20.72 -7.83
N ALA A 32 -1.12 -21.71 -8.28
CA ALA A 32 -1.71 -21.75 -9.62
C ALA A 32 -2.77 -20.65 -9.90
N ARG A 33 -3.18 -19.89 -8.90
CA ARG A 33 -4.05 -18.72 -9.07
C ARG A 33 -3.26 -17.45 -9.31
N PHE A 34 -2.03 -17.42 -8.84
CA PHE A 34 -1.14 -16.26 -9.01
C PHE A 34 -0.41 -16.32 -10.35
N TYR A 35 -0.01 -17.52 -10.80
CA TYR A 35 0.79 -17.74 -11.99
C TYR A 35 0.07 -18.66 -12.96
N ASP A 36 -0.10 -18.22 -14.20
CA ASP A 36 -0.63 -19.05 -15.28
C ASP A 36 0.48 -19.90 -15.96
N GLU A 37 0.12 -20.69 -16.96
CA GLU A 37 1.06 -21.57 -17.66
C GLU A 37 2.16 -20.80 -18.40
N SER A 38 1.85 -19.62 -18.96
CA SER A 38 2.82 -18.76 -19.62
C SER A 38 3.80 -18.16 -18.62
N ASP A 39 3.29 -17.69 -17.45
CA ASP A 39 4.11 -17.22 -16.35
C ASP A 39 5.06 -18.31 -15.86
N ALA A 40 4.57 -19.55 -15.69
CA ALA A 40 5.38 -20.67 -15.22
C ALA A 40 6.55 -20.98 -16.15
N ARG A 41 6.33 -21.01 -17.47
CA ARG A 41 7.40 -21.24 -18.47
C ARG A 41 8.45 -20.13 -18.43
N LEU A 42 8.01 -18.88 -18.33
CA LEU A 42 8.90 -17.72 -18.23
C LEU A 42 9.76 -17.79 -16.95
N LEU A 43 9.15 -18.10 -15.81
CA LEU A 43 9.86 -18.26 -14.53
C LEU A 43 10.87 -19.42 -14.58
N GLU A 44 10.51 -20.57 -15.17
CA GLU A 44 11.42 -21.70 -15.37
C GLU A 44 12.64 -21.31 -16.22
N ALA A 45 12.45 -20.53 -17.30
CA ALA A 45 13.55 -20.04 -18.15
C ALA A 45 14.45 -19.03 -17.43
N LEU A 46 13.93 -18.32 -16.44
CA LEU A 46 14.66 -17.35 -15.63
C LEU A 46 15.21 -17.91 -14.32
N ALA A 47 15.02 -19.20 -14.04
CA ALA A 47 15.45 -19.83 -12.78
C ALA A 47 16.95 -19.75 -12.50
N ALA A 48 17.78 -19.65 -13.56
CA ALA A 48 19.24 -19.50 -13.47
C ALA A 48 19.71 -18.04 -13.32
N GLY A 49 18.80 -17.07 -13.42
CA GLY A 49 19.10 -15.65 -13.31
C GLY A 49 18.50 -14.80 -14.43
N PRO A 50 18.77 -13.50 -14.42
CA PRO A 50 18.27 -12.54 -15.40
C PRO A 50 18.74 -12.85 -16.83
N ARG A 51 17.89 -12.55 -17.82
CA ARG A 51 18.18 -12.80 -19.24
C ARG A 51 17.69 -11.64 -20.12
N PRO A 52 18.34 -11.34 -21.26
CA PRO A 52 17.84 -10.37 -22.23
C PRO A 52 16.48 -10.79 -22.80
N ALA A 53 15.58 -9.83 -23.00
CA ALA A 53 14.22 -10.08 -23.49
C ALA A 53 14.20 -10.81 -24.85
N HIS A 54 15.06 -10.40 -25.81
CA HIS A 54 15.15 -11.05 -27.12
C HIS A 54 15.50 -12.54 -27.02
N ALA A 55 16.39 -12.94 -26.10
CA ALA A 55 16.80 -14.33 -25.94
C ALA A 55 15.66 -15.20 -25.39
N LEU A 56 14.78 -14.64 -24.54
CA LEU A 56 13.59 -15.34 -24.05
C LEU A 56 12.56 -15.52 -25.16
N ILE A 57 12.38 -14.51 -26.01
CA ILE A 57 11.45 -14.57 -27.17
C ILE A 57 11.93 -15.58 -28.21
N GLU A 58 13.23 -15.66 -28.48
CA GLU A 58 13.80 -16.63 -29.43
C GLU A 58 13.71 -18.07 -28.95
N GLU A 59 13.83 -18.31 -27.64
CA GLU A 59 13.85 -19.66 -27.05
C GLU A 59 12.44 -20.19 -26.77
N LEU A 60 11.50 -19.34 -26.39
CA LEU A 60 10.18 -19.72 -25.92
C LEU A 60 9.09 -19.35 -26.95
N ASP A 61 8.69 -20.31 -27.79
CA ASP A 61 7.68 -20.12 -28.86
C ASP A 61 6.37 -19.45 -28.36
N SER A 62 6.08 -19.53 -27.06
CA SER A 62 4.87 -18.99 -26.43
C SER A 62 5.05 -17.59 -25.85
N ILE A 63 6.25 -17.01 -25.93
CA ILE A 63 6.59 -15.70 -25.35
C ILE A 63 6.94 -14.72 -26.48
N ASP A 64 6.21 -13.61 -26.48
CA ASP A 64 6.47 -12.45 -27.32
C ASP A 64 6.63 -11.19 -26.44
N VAL A 65 6.87 -10.06 -27.07
CA VAL A 65 7.03 -8.75 -26.37
C VAL A 65 5.77 -8.42 -25.56
N ALA A 66 4.58 -8.70 -26.10
CA ALA A 66 3.32 -8.41 -25.39
C ALA A 66 3.16 -9.29 -24.14
N SER A 67 3.59 -10.55 -24.22
CA SER A 67 3.61 -11.49 -23.09
C SER A 67 4.57 -11.04 -21.99
N LEU A 68 5.78 -10.57 -22.35
CA LEU A 68 6.77 -10.04 -21.39
C LEU A 68 6.25 -8.77 -20.71
N ARG A 69 5.69 -7.82 -21.46
CA ARG A 69 5.06 -6.62 -20.90
C ARG A 69 3.90 -6.96 -19.96
N ARG A 70 3.07 -7.92 -20.36
CA ARG A 70 1.98 -8.40 -19.51
C ARG A 70 2.52 -9.02 -18.20
N ALA A 71 3.57 -9.84 -18.28
CA ALA A 71 4.19 -10.45 -17.12
C ALA A 71 4.84 -9.39 -16.20
N HIS A 72 5.51 -8.36 -16.77
CA HIS A 72 6.04 -7.23 -16.05
C HIS A 72 4.95 -6.43 -15.33
N ARG A 73 3.90 -6.02 -16.03
CA ARG A 73 2.75 -5.31 -15.44
C ARG A 73 2.12 -6.08 -14.27
N ARG A 74 2.00 -7.40 -14.41
CA ARG A 74 1.41 -8.28 -13.38
C ARG A 74 2.34 -8.58 -12.20
N GLY A 75 3.59 -8.09 -12.20
CA GLY A 75 4.57 -8.36 -11.16
C GLY A 75 5.10 -9.79 -11.14
N VAL A 76 5.10 -10.47 -12.29
CA VAL A 76 5.72 -11.80 -12.45
C VAL A 76 7.22 -11.67 -12.67
N VAL A 77 7.63 -10.66 -13.43
CA VAL A 77 9.02 -10.33 -13.72
C VAL A 77 9.25 -8.82 -13.61
N THR A 78 10.52 -8.41 -13.46
CA THR A 78 10.97 -7.06 -13.83
C THR A 78 11.38 -7.06 -15.29
N PHE A 79 11.27 -5.91 -15.96
CA PHE A 79 11.75 -5.67 -17.30
C PHE A 79 12.36 -4.27 -17.29
N ASP A 80 13.70 -4.19 -17.28
CA ASP A 80 14.44 -2.95 -16.98
C ASP A 80 14.09 -1.80 -17.95
N ASP A 81 13.96 -2.12 -19.24
CA ASP A 81 13.38 -1.22 -20.25
C ASP A 81 12.54 -2.04 -21.23
N GLU A 82 11.22 -1.91 -21.14
CA GLU A 82 10.28 -2.65 -21.98
C GLU A 82 10.28 -2.22 -23.46
N HIS A 83 10.96 -1.13 -23.79
CA HIS A 83 11.15 -0.64 -25.16
C HIS A 83 12.46 -1.10 -25.77
N ASP A 84 13.41 -1.63 -24.98
CA ASP A 84 14.68 -2.20 -25.41
C ASP A 84 14.74 -3.71 -25.19
N LEU A 85 14.60 -4.50 -26.25
CA LEU A 85 14.64 -5.96 -26.17
C LEU A 85 16.03 -6.54 -25.79
N THR A 86 17.06 -5.72 -25.72
CA THR A 86 18.37 -6.12 -25.18
C THR A 86 18.42 -5.97 -23.67
N SER A 87 17.46 -5.27 -23.07
CA SER A 87 17.39 -5.06 -21.64
C SER A 87 17.03 -6.35 -20.87
N SER A 88 17.32 -6.34 -19.59
CA SER A 88 17.22 -7.51 -18.72
C SER A 88 15.79 -7.76 -18.27
N VAL A 89 15.42 -9.04 -18.25
CA VAL A 89 14.21 -9.56 -17.61
C VAL A 89 14.62 -10.45 -16.44
N ALA A 90 14.07 -10.20 -15.26
CA ALA A 90 14.37 -10.95 -14.04
C ALA A 90 13.10 -11.37 -13.31
N VAL A 91 13.17 -12.45 -12.53
CA VAL A 91 12.09 -12.89 -11.64
C VAL A 91 11.85 -11.86 -10.56
N THR A 92 10.59 -11.56 -10.24
CA THR A 92 10.22 -10.78 -9.05
C THR A 92 9.89 -11.71 -7.88
N PRO A 93 10.10 -11.27 -6.62
CA PRO A 93 9.62 -11.99 -5.45
C PRO A 93 8.10 -12.21 -5.48
N PHE A 94 7.63 -13.29 -4.84
CA PHE A 94 6.21 -13.63 -4.74
C PHE A 94 5.31 -12.43 -4.37
N TRP A 95 5.77 -11.57 -3.48
CA TRP A 95 4.96 -10.48 -2.93
C TRP A 95 4.62 -9.38 -3.94
N ASP A 96 5.43 -9.15 -4.96
CA ASP A 96 5.13 -8.21 -6.05
C ASP A 96 3.94 -8.73 -6.87
N ARG A 97 4.01 -10.00 -7.27
CA ARG A 97 2.90 -10.66 -7.98
C ARG A 97 1.64 -10.70 -7.11
N PHE A 98 1.78 -11.04 -5.83
CA PHE A 98 0.68 -11.12 -4.89
C PHE A 98 -0.01 -9.76 -4.70
N THR A 99 0.75 -8.69 -4.58
CA THR A 99 0.24 -7.31 -4.47
C THR A 99 -0.59 -6.92 -5.69
N TYR A 100 -0.08 -7.18 -6.90
CA TYR A 100 -0.81 -6.92 -8.13
C TYR A 100 -2.10 -7.74 -8.18
N TRP A 101 -2.01 -9.04 -7.89
CA TRP A 101 -3.14 -9.95 -7.95
C TRP A 101 -4.28 -9.56 -7.00
N ILE A 102 -3.97 -9.21 -5.76
CA ILE A 102 -4.97 -8.68 -4.82
C ILE A 102 -5.62 -7.40 -5.37
N THR A 103 -4.80 -6.52 -5.91
CA THR A 103 -5.24 -5.20 -6.33
C THR A 103 -6.15 -5.27 -7.56
N PHE A 104 -5.82 -6.09 -8.56
CA PHE A 104 -6.43 -6.01 -9.88
C PHE A 104 -7.12 -7.29 -10.36
N GLU A 105 -6.76 -8.47 -9.83
CA GLU A 105 -7.23 -9.73 -10.38
C GLU A 105 -8.21 -10.48 -9.45
N GLY A 106 -7.74 -11.37 -8.62
CA GLY A 106 -8.52 -12.48 -8.14
C GLY A 106 -8.78 -12.59 -6.64
N TRP A 107 -8.53 -11.57 -5.81
CA TRP A 107 -8.68 -11.68 -4.35
C TRP A 107 -10.08 -12.14 -3.90
N ARG A 108 -11.12 -11.73 -4.60
CA ARG A 108 -12.51 -12.12 -4.27
C ARG A 108 -12.82 -13.58 -4.59
N ASP A 109 -12.02 -14.21 -5.45
CA ASP A 109 -12.24 -15.57 -5.94
C ASP A 109 -11.50 -16.62 -5.09
N ILE A 110 -10.76 -16.19 -4.08
CA ILE A 110 -10.12 -17.07 -3.10
C ILE A 110 -11.15 -17.48 -2.05
N PRO A 111 -11.14 -18.76 -1.64
CA PRO A 111 -11.96 -19.21 -0.53
C PRO A 111 -11.67 -18.44 0.76
N PRO A 112 -12.70 -18.12 1.58
CA PRO A 112 -12.54 -17.31 2.79
C PRO A 112 -11.48 -17.83 3.76
N GLU A 113 -11.29 -19.15 3.84
CA GLU A 113 -10.28 -19.79 4.69
C GLU A 113 -8.84 -19.44 4.29
N ALA A 114 -8.58 -19.07 3.06
CA ALA A 114 -7.26 -18.65 2.59
C ALA A 114 -6.97 -17.17 2.86
N HIS A 115 -8.01 -16.33 3.02
CA HIS A 115 -7.84 -14.90 3.25
C HIS A 115 -7.02 -14.62 4.53
N GLY A 116 -7.30 -15.34 5.63
CA GLY A 116 -6.61 -15.18 6.89
C GLY A 116 -5.10 -15.42 6.78
N PRO A 117 -4.66 -16.63 6.40
CA PRO A 117 -3.23 -16.96 6.25
C PRO A 117 -2.48 -16.07 5.26
N LEU A 118 -3.08 -15.78 4.09
CA LEU A 118 -2.46 -14.93 3.07
C LEU A 118 -2.35 -13.47 3.53
N GLY A 119 -3.40 -12.93 4.15
CA GLY A 119 -3.39 -11.56 4.67
C GLY A 119 -2.44 -11.38 5.85
N GLU A 120 -2.37 -12.35 6.78
CA GLU A 120 -1.42 -12.30 7.90
C GLU A 120 0.03 -12.42 7.40
N GLY A 121 0.29 -13.29 6.43
CA GLY A 121 1.60 -13.41 5.81
C GLY A 121 2.02 -12.14 5.07
N TYR A 122 1.09 -11.47 4.40
CA TYR A 122 1.36 -10.19 3.75
C TYR A 122 1.70 -9.09 4.76
N LEU A 123 0.98 -9.05 5.89
CA LEU A 123 1.32 -8.13 6.97
C LEU A 123 2.69 -8.45 7.57
N GLN A 124 3.01 -9.72 7.77
CA GLN A 124 4.31 -10.14 8.30
C GLN A 124 5.45 -9.76 7.36
N HIS A 125 5.32 -10.02 6.05
CA HIS A 125 6.27 -9.57 5.04
C HIS A 125 6.47 -8.04 5.09
N TYR A 126 5.38 -7.27 5.20
CA TYR A 126 5.48 -5.81 5.31
C TYR A 126 6.17 -5.37 6.61
N VAL A 127 5.92 -6.05 7.74
CA VAL A 127 6.64 -5.81 9.01
C VAL A 127 8.14 -6.02 8.83
N GLU A 128 8.54 -7.15 8.24
CA GLU A 128 9.95 -7.49 7.99
C GLU A 128 10.64 -6.48 7.07
N SER A 129 9.93 -5.95 6.06
CA SER A 129 10.49 -4.96 5.14
C SER A 129 10.78 -3.60 5.79
N ILE A 130 10.12 -3.25 6.90
CA ILE A 130 10.28 -1.95 7.56
C ILE A 130 10.94 -2.03 8.94
N GLU A 131 11.14 -3.22 9.53
CA GLU A 131 11.60 -3.34 10.91
C GLU A 131 12.97 -2.71 11.16
N VAL A 132 13.90 -2.81 10.19
CA VAL A 132 15.22 -2.20 10.27
C VAL A 132 15.11 -0.67 10.28
N ALA A 133 14.32 -0.10 9.36
CA ALA A 133 14.09 1.33 9.29
C ALA A 133 13.41 1.87 10.56
N VAL A 134 12.44 1.13 11.09
CA VAL A 134 11.79 1.49 12.37
C VAL A 134 12.78 1.44 13.53
N ALA A 135 13.67 0.44 13.58
CA ALA A 135 14.71 0.36 14.59
C ALA A 135 15.71 1.52 14.48
N ASP A 136 16.07 1.94 13.28
CA ASP A 136 16.93 3.09 13.03
C ASP A 136 16.29 4.39 13.52
N VAL A 137 15.02 4.63 13.20
CA VAL A 137 14.28 5.81 13.69
C VAL A 137 14.20 5.82 15.23
N LYS A 138 13.92 4.67 15.85
CA LYS A 138 13.90 4.54 17.32
C LYS A 138 15.25 4.88 17.96
N ALA A 139 16.34 4.54 17.28
CA ALA A 139 17.69 4.80 17.72
C ALA A 139 18.23 6.20 17.33
N GLY A 140 17.42 7.02 16.65
CA GLY A 140 17.82 8.34 16.15
C GLY A 140 18.84 8.28 15.00
N ARG A 141 18.92 7.12 14.30
CA ARG A 141 19.78 6.95 13.12
C ARG A 141 19.02 7.35 11.83
N PRO A 142 19.74 7.77 10.79
CA PRO A 142 19.12 8.01 9.48
C PRO A 142 18.55 6.71 8.89
N ILE A 143 17.46 6.83 8.17
CA ILE A 143 16.89 5.73 7.38
C ILE A 143 17.70 5.60 6.09
N SER A 144 17.90 4.37 5.58
CA SER A 144 18.56 4.17 4.29
C SER A 144 17.72 4.75 3.15
N ASP A 145 18.38 5.24 2.10
CA ASP A 145 17.73 5.84 0.92
C ASP A 145 16.82 4.84 0.18
N ASP A 146 17.08 3.54 0.33
CA ASP A 146 16.27 2.46 -0.28
C ASP A 146 14.93 2.21 0.44
N THR A 147 14.71 2.86 1.60
CA THR A 147 13.48 2.63 2.38
C THR A 147 12.45 3.70 2.11
N THR A 148 11.31 3.32 1.53
CA THR A 148 10.17 4.22 1.37
C THR A 148 9.64 4.68 2.74
N TYR A 149 9.83 5.96 3.04
CA TYR A 149 9.42 6.50 4.32
C TYR A 149 8.04 7.14 4.28
N TYR A 150 7.04 6.41 4.69
CA TYR A 150 5.67 6.90 4.83
C TYR A 150 5.57 8.03 5.85
N GLN A 151 4.94 9.14 5.46
CA GLN A 151 4.65 10.24 6.37
C GLN A 151 3.20 10.71 6.21
N TYR A 152 2.59 11.13 7.33
CA TYR A 152 1.28 11.76 7.27
C TYR A 152 1.38 13.12 6.59
N VAL A 153 0.47 13.36 5.66
CA VAL A 153 0.27 14.67 5.02
C VAL A 153 -1.10 15.21 5.39
N LEU A 154 -1.18 16.52 5.56
CA LEU A 154 -2.44 17.21 5.80
C LEU A 154 -3.26 17.24 4.51
N PHE A 155 -4.57 17.43 4.64
CA PHE A 155 -5.46 17.53 3.48
C PHE A 155 -5.01 18.61 2.48
N SER A 156 -4.61 19.79 2.96
CA SER A 156 -4.09 20.89 2.13
C SER A 156 -2.74 20.55 1.47
N GLU A 157 -1.86 19.81 2.16
CA GLU A 157 -0.61 19.31 1.58
C GLU A 157 -0.90 18.29 0.48
N ALA A 158 -1.80 17.33 0.74
CA ALA A 158 -2.21 16.35 -0.27
C ALA A 158 -2.81 17.03 -1.53
N GLN A 159 -3.62 18.09 -1.36
CA GLN A 159 -4.09 18.88 -2.49
C GLN A 159 -2.95 19.54 -3.27
N ALA A 160 -1.93 20.06 -2.57
CA ALA A 160 -0.78 20.69 -3.21
C ALA A 160 0.06 19.65 -3.99
N LEU A 161 0.25 18.43 -3.43
CA LEU A 161 0.93 17.32 -4.11
C LEU A 161 0.21 16.94 -5.42
N ILE A 162 -1.13 16.79 -5.38
CA ILE A 162 -1.93 16.47 -6.58
C ILE A 162 -1.80 17.58 -7.64
N ARG A 163 -1.87 18.86 -7.24
CA ARG A 163 -1.74 19.98 -8.19
C ARG A 163 -0.33 20.11 -8.79
N GLY A 164 0.68 19.62 -8.09
CA GLY A 164 2.07 19.62 -8.55
C GLY A 164 2.43 18.45 -9.47
N ALA A 165 1.58 17.43 -9.55
CA ALA A 165 1.80 16.27 -10.41
C ALA A 165 1.51 16.60 -11.88
N GLY A 166 2.29 16.02 -12.80
CA GLY A 166 2.05 16.10 -14.24
C GLY A 166 0.93 15.18 -14.69
N ARG A 167 0.87 13.96 -14.11
CA ARG A 167 -0.13 12.92 -14.38
C ARG A 167 -0.61 12.31 -13.08
N ALA A 168 -1.84 11.84 -13.05
CA ALA A 168 -2.40 11.14 -11.88
C ALA A 168 -3.07 9.83 -12.30
N PHE A 169 -2.85 8.80 -11.50
CA PHE A 169 -3.43 7.46 -11.68
C PHE A 169 -4.15 7.06 -10.40
N VAL A 170 -5.32 6.45 -10.54
CA VAL A 170 -6.03 5.84 -9.41
C VAL A 170 -5.84 4.34 -9.40
N ARG A 171 -5.62 3.79 -8.19
CA ARG A 171 -5.53 2.34 -7.95
C ARG A 171 -6.43 1.92 -6.80
N PRO A 172 -6.96 0.70 -6.82
CA PRO A 172 -7.62 0.13 -5.66
C PRO A 172 -6.64 0.00 -4.49
N CYS A 173 -7.13 0.30 -3.29
CA CYS A 173 -6.32 0.15 -2.08
C CYS A 173 -6.08 -1.33 -1.76
N VAL A 174 -4.85 -1.81 -1.94
CA VAL A 174 -4.45 -3.18 -1.63
C VAL A 174 -4.77 -3.56 -0.18
N CYS A 175 -4.51 -2.67 0.78
CA CYS A 175 -4.76 -2.93 2.20
C CYS A 175 -6.25 -3.20 2.48
N ARG A 176 -7.16 -2.37 1.95
CA ARG A 176 -8.61 -2.56 2.15
C ARG A 176 -9.13 -3.77 1.38
N ARG A 177 -8.60 -4.04 0.19
CA ARG A 177 -8.94 -5.26 -0.53
C ARG A 177 -8.54 -6.50 0.24
N THR A 178 -7.34 -6.52 0.83
CA THR A 178 -6.83 -7.64 1.63
C THR A 178 -7.67 -7.89 2.88
N TYR A 179 -7.89 -6.86 3.69
CA TYR A 179 -8.44 -7.06 5.04
C TYR A 179 -9.95 -6.86 5.15
N GLN A 180 -10.56 -6.04 4.31
CA GLN A 180 -12.01 -5.78 4.25
C GLN A 180 -12.67 -5.48 5.62
N ARG A 181 -11.92 -4.82 6.53
CA ARG A 181 -12.36 -4.55 7.91
C ARG A 181 -13.15 -3.25 8.04
N CYS A 182 -13.11 -2.38 7.05
CA CYS A 182 -13.82 -1.10 7.04
C CYS A 182 -14.73 -0.97 5.81
N GLY A 183 -15.76 -0.14 5.89
CA GLY A 183 -16.70 0.14 4.80
C GLY A 183 -16.32 1.37 3.96
N THR A 184 -15.04 1.81 3.99
CA THR A 184 -14.60 3.01 3.27
C THR A 184 -14.27 2.70 1.80
N PRO A 185 -14.27 3.72 0.88
CA PRO A 185 -13.99 3.50 -0.53
C PRO A 185 -12.65 2.82 -0.78
N THR A 186 -12.57 1.94 -1.78
CA THR A 186 -11.35 1.21 -2.15
C THR A 186 -10.55 1.90 -3.25
N ASP A 187 -11.22 2.53 -4.23
CA ASP A 187 -10.57 3.06 -5.43
C ASP A 187 -10.20 4.54 -5.21
N VAL A 188 -9.22 4.76 -4.34
CA VAL A 188 -8.84 6.09 -3.83
C VAL A 188 -7.33 6.26 -3.58
N CYS A 189 -6.50 5.25 -3.86
CA CYS A 189 -5.05 5.43 -3.80
C CYS A 189 -4.56 6.09 -5.10
N LEU A 190 -3.77 7.16 -4.97
CA LEU A 190 -3.30 7.95 -6.10
C LEU A 190 -1.81 7.71 -6.31
N TRP A 191 -1.39 7.64 -7.58
CA TRP A 191 -0.01 7.55 -8.03
C TRP A 191 0.23 8.67 -9.05
N PHE A 192 1.45 9.17 -9.15
CA PHE A 192 1.79 10.35 -9.93
C PHE A 192 2.91 10.07 -10.91
N ASP A 193 2.83 10.74 -12.06
CA ASP A 193 3.82 10.88 -13.12
C ASP A 193 4.30 9.56 -13.73
N ASP A 194 4.91 8.68 -12.97
CA ASP A 194 5.38 7.39 -13.42
C ASP A 194 4.58 6.25 -12.77
N ASP A 195 4.00 5.41 -13.61
CA ASP A 195 3.44 4.13 -13.22
C ASP A 195 4.25 3.03 -13.93
N GLU A 196 5.42 2.72 -13.39
CA GLU A 196 6.39 1.77 -13.95
C GLU A 196 5.77 0.48 -14.52
N ARG A 197 4.62 0.08 -13.99
CA ARG A 197 3.90 -1.13 -14.42
C ARG A 197 2.60 -0.81 -15.15
N GLU A 198 2.29 0.45 -15.43
CA GLU A 198 1.02 0.89 -16.02
C GLU A 198 -0.22 0.21 -15.38
N ALA A 199 -0.15 0.01 -14.07
CA ALA A 199 -1.15 -0.80 -13.36
C ALA A 199 -2.34 0.01 -12.85
N GLY A 200 -2.28 1.36 -12.91
CA GLY A 200 -3.36 2.26 -12.52
C GLY A 200 -4.24 2.68 -13.70
N TRP A 201 -5.33 3.38 -13.39
CA TRP A 201 -6.15 4.07 -14.39
C TRP A 201 -5.85 5.55 -14.36
N GLU A 202 -5.39 6.11 -15.48
CA GLU A 202 -5.12 7.54 -15.60
C GLU A 202 -6.40 8.34 -15.43
N ILE A 203 -6.34 9.40 -14.63
CA ILE A 203 -7.43 10.32 -14.35
C ILE A 203 -6.95 11.77 -14.44
N SER A 204 -7.85 12.73 -14.62
CA SER A 204 -7.48 14.13 -14.57
C SER A 204 -7.10 14.57 -13.15
N ILE A 205 -6.32 15.65 -13.05
CA ILE A 205 -5.95 16.26 -11.76
C ILE A 205 -7.20 16.69 -10.98
N GLU A 206 -8.23 17.22 -11.68
CA GLU A 206 -9.51 17.58 -11.08
C GLU A 206 -10.20 16.37 -10.46
N ARG A 207 -10.21 15.21 -11.18
CA ARG A 207 -10.79 13.99 -10.65
C ARG A 207 -10.01 13.45 -9.45
N ALA A 208 -8.68 13.57 -9.46
CA ALA A 208 -7.84 13.20 -8.31
C ALA A 208 -8.15 14.05 -7.08
N LEU A 209 -8.38 15.36 -7.26
CA LEU A 209 -8.80 16.26 -6.18
C LEU A 209 -10.20 15.91 -5.66
N GLU A 210 -11.15 15.56 -6.52
CA GLU A 210 -12.48 15.10 -6.12
C GLU A 210 -12.40 13.80 -5.27
N LEU A 211 -11.60 12.83 -5.70
CA LEU A 211 -11.36 11.59 -4.95
C LEU A 211 -10.73 11.87 -3.57
N LEU A 212 -9.79 12.83 -3.49
CA LEU A 212 -9.21 13.26 -2.22
C LEU A 212 -10.29 13.84 -1.28
N HIS A 213 -11.21 14.66 -1.80
CA HIS A 213 -12.34 15.19 -1.04
C HIS A 213 -13.32 14.08 -0.60
N GLU A 214 -13.59 13.10 -1.46
CA GLU A 214 -14.41 11.94 -1.11
C GLU A 214 -13.76 11.14 0.03
N ALA A 215 -12.45 10.91 -0.05
CA ALA A 215 -11.67 10.22 0.99
C ALA A 215 -11.65 11.00 2.31
N GLU A 216 -11.50 12.33 2.26
CA GLU A 216 -11.56 13.21 3.43
C GLU A 216 -12.92 13.12 4.12
N ARG A 217 -14.03 13.22 3.38
CA ARG A 217 -15.39 13.07 3.93
C ARG A 217 -15.62 11.70 4.55
N ALA A 218 -15.00 10.65 4.00
CA ALA A 218 -15.04 9.30 4.57
C ALA A 218 -14.16 9.14 5.84
N GLY A 219 -13.43 10.19 6.27
CA GLY A 219 -12.58 10.18 7.45
C GLY A 219 -11.25 9.46 7.26
N LEU A 220 -10.81 9.27 6.01
CA LEU A 220 -9.50 8.68 5.71
C LEU A 220 -8.38 9.66 6.01
N THR A 221 -7.22 9.13 6.40
CA THR A 221 -5.98 9.87 6.58
C THR A 221 -5.12 9.76 5.34
N PHE A 222 -4.22 10.72 5.12
CA PHE A 222 -3.36 10.75 3.95
C PHE A 222 -1.92 10.50 4.35
N THR A 223 -1.24 9.64 3.58
CA THR A 223 0.21 9.43 3.68
C THR A 223 0.85 9.52 2.29
N SER A 224 2.11 9.93 2.25
CA SER A 224 2.91 10.05 1.03
C SER A 224 4.38 9.80 1.34
N ASP A 225 5.19 9.57 0.32
CA ASP A 225 6.66 9.51 0.37
C ASP A 225 7.28 10.90 0.41
N SER A 226 6.60 11.91 -0.12
CA SER A 226 7.07 13.31 -0.13
C SER A 226 6.01 14.28 0.36
N THR A 227 6.43 15.50 0.70
CA THR A 227 5.57 16.65 1.01
C THR A 227 5.76 17.80 0.05
N GLU A 228 6.65 17.62 -0.94
CA GLU A 228 6.99 18.63 -1.91
C GLU A 228 6.19 18.38 -3.21
N PRO A 229 5.43 19.38 -3.72
CA PRO A 229 4.74 19.26 -4.99
C PRO A 229 5.70 18.94 -6.14
N GLY A 230 5.32 17.99 -7.00
CA GLY A 230 6.16 17.48 -8.09
C GLY A 230 7.22 16.45 -7.67
N HIS A 231 7.29 16.06 -6.40
CA HIS A 231 8.24 15.07 -5.89
C HIS A 231 7.57 13.89 -5.19
N ALA A 232 6.25 13.88 -5.07
CA ALA A 232 5.53 12.75 -4.51
C ALA A 232 5.25 11.71 -5.59
N SER A 233 5.56 10.45 -5.30
CA SER A 233 5.23 9.34 -6.21
C SER A 233 3.79 8.86 -5.99
N TRP A 234 3.22 9.04 -4.79
CA TRP A 234 1.89 8.56 -4.46
C TRP A 234 1.25 9.29 -3.26
N ILE A 235 -0.08 9.18 -3.16
CA ILE A 235 -0.86 9.46 -1.95
C ILE A 235 -1.71 8.24 -1.63
N CYS A 236 -1.51 7.66 -0.44
CA CYS A 236 -2.40 6.66 0.12
C CYS A 236 -3.49 7.31 0.97
N CYS A 237 -4.74 6.91 0.74
CA CYS A 237 -5.90 7.29 1.56
C CYS A 237 -6.19 6.19 2.58
N CYS A 238 -5.67 6.32 3.79
CA CYS A 238 -5.55 5.25 4.77
C CYS A 238 -6.68 5.23 5.81
N CYS A 239 -7.21 4.05 6.13
CA CYS A 239 -8.04 3.82 7.32
C CYS A 239 -7.20 3.22 8.46
N SER A 240 -7.68 3.32 9.71
CA SER A 240 -7.03 2.75 10.89
C SER A 240 -7.02 1.21 10.90
N ASP A 241 -7.96 0.57 10.20
CA ASP A 241 -8.31 -0.84 10.41
C ASP A 241 -7.63 -1.78 9.42
N CYS A 242 -7.27 -1.29 8.22
CA CYS A 242 -6.74 -2.12 7.14
C CYS A 242 -5.34 -1.71 6.69
N CYS A 243 -4.92 -0.44 6.93
CA CYS A 243 -3.68 0.09 6.34
C CYS A 243 -2.44 -0.67 6.85
N LEU A 244 -1.69 -1.29 5.94
CA LEU A 244 -0.47 -2.06 6.26
C LEU A 244 0.56 -1.23 7.05
N PRO A 245 0.94 0.00 6.63
CA PRO A 245 1.84 0.83 7.43
C PRO A 245 1.35 1.09 8.87
N ILE A 246 0.05 1.27 9.08
CA ILE A 246 -0.53 1.51 10.41
C ILE A 246 -0.56 0.23 11.24
N LEU A 247 -0.93 -0.91 10.64
CA LEU A 247 -0.98 -2.21 11.31
C LEU A 247 0.43 -2.72 11.68
N SER A 248 1.41 -2.54 10.78
CA SER A 248 2.80 -2.93 11.05
C SER A 248 3.44 -2.05 12.12
N ALA A 249 3.16 -0.75 12.14
CA ALA A 249 3.60 0.14 13.22
C ALA A 249 3.09 -0.32 14.60
N ALA A 250 1.85 -0.84 14.67
CA ALA A 250 1.31 -1.40 15.90
C ALA A 250 2.04 -2.69 16.32
N LYS A 251 2.37 -3.58 15.37
CA LYS A 251 3.15 -4.80 15.64
C LYS A 251 4.58 -4.50 16.12
N LEU A 252 5.18 -3.42 15.64
CA LEU A 252 6.54 -3.00 15.98
C LEU A 252 6.61 -2.03 17.18
N ASP A 253 5.49 -1.76 17.84
CA ASP A 253 5.41 -0.70 18.87
C ASP A 253 6.04 0.63 18.40
N ALA A 254 5.66 1.04 17.19
CA ALA A 254 6.23 2.20 16.50
C ALA A 254 5.17 3.23 16.09
N THR A 255 3.98 3.14 16.65
CA THR A 255 2.83 3.96 16.24
C THR A 255 3.00 5.48 16.39
N ALA A 256 3.97 5.93 17.19
CA ALA A 256 4.31 7.35 17.34
C ALA A 256 5.23 7.88 16.23
N ILE A 257 5.92 6.99 15.52
CA ILE A 257 7.00 7.33 14.57
C ILE A 257 6.78 6.79 13.17
N TRP A 258 5.91 5.79 12.97
CA TRP A 258 5.63 5.18 11.67
C TRP A 258 4.11 5.06 11.44
N PRO A 259 3.54 5.57 10.33
CA PRO A 259 4.13 6.58 9.44
C PRO A 259 4.57 7.83 10.21
N ARG A 260 5.55 8.57 9.66
CA ARG A 260 6.12 9.75 10.33
C ARG A 260 5.05 10.79 10.65
N ARG A 261 4.99 11.16 11.93
CA ARG A 261 4.17 12.26 12.40
C ARG A 261 4.93 13.58 12.27
N ARG A 262 4.38 14.54 11.53
CA ARG A 262 4.97 15.88 11.31
C ARG A 262 4.24 16.99 12.05
N HIS A 263 3.04 16.73 12.52
CA HIS A 263 2.17 17.69 13.16
C HIS A 263 1.54 17.15 14.43
N LEU A 264 1.10 18.05 15.29
CA LEU A 264 0.17 17.76 16.38
C LEU A 264 -1.03 18.69 16.29
N VAL A 265 -2.19 18.21 16.75
CA VAL A 265 -3.37 19.08 16.87
C VAL A 265 -3.22 20.00 18.07
N ALA A 266 -3.40 21.30 17.86
CA ALA A 266 -3.58 22.31 18.90
C ALA A 266 -5.09 22.58 19.08
N ILE A 267 -5.51 22.77 20.32
CA ILE A 267 -6.92 22.98 20.67
C ILE A 267 -7.09 24.41 21.20
N ASP A 268 -7.94 25.20 20.52
CA ASP A 268 -8.46 26.45 21.04
C ASP A 268 -9.76 26.17 21.82
N HIS A 269 -9.67 26.25 23.14
CA HIS A 269 -10.77 25.97 24.04
C HIS A 269 -11.85 27.03 24.03
N ASP A 270 -11.51 28.28 23.63
CA ASP A 270 -12.46 29.40 23.56
C ASP A 270 -13.38 29.27 22.35
N LEU A 271 -12.85 28.76 21.24
CA LEU A 271 -13.62 28.45 20.04
C LEU A 271 -14.37 27.12 20.12
N CYS A 272 -13.99 26.25 21.04
CA CYS A 272 -14.54 24.90 21.12
C CYS A 272 -15.99 24.88 21.65
N THR A 273 -16.95 24.54 20.79
CA THR A 273 -18.39 24.40 21.17
C THR A 273 -18.72 23.06 21.84
N ARG A 274 -17.77 22.17 22.04
CA ARG A 274 -17.92 20.86 22.71
C ARG A 274 -18.85 19.89 21.97
N CYS A 275 -18.99 20.06 20.64
CA CYS A 275 -19.87 19.26 19.78
C CYS A 275 -19.45 17.80 19.61
N ARG A 276 -18.21 17.43 20.01
CA ARG A 276 -17.61 16.08 19.91
C ARG A 276 -17.41 15.55 18.48
N ALA A 277 -17.59 16.36 17.45
CA ALA A 277 -17.36 15.93 16.07
C ALA A 277 -15.94 15.40 15.87
N CYS A 278 -14.94 16.11 16.37
CA CYS A 278 -13.52 15.72 16.32
C CYS A 278 -13.22 14.42 17.07
N VAL A 279 -13.89 14.16 18.20
CA VAL A 279 -13.75 12.90 18.96
C VAL A 279 -14.25 11.71 18.14
N LYS A 280 -15.41 11.85 17.50
CA LYS A 280 -15.99 10.80 16.65
C LYS A 280 -15.17 10.58 15.37
N ARG A 281 -14.60 11.67 14.84
CA ARG A 281 -13.86 11.68 13.58
C ARG A 281 -12.43 11.17 13.73
N CYS A 282 -11.86 11.19 14.95
CA CYS A 282 -10.48 10.75 15.18
C CYS A 282 -10.35 9.22 15.06
N PRO A 283 -9.73 8.67 14.00
CA PRO A 283 -9.65 7.21 13.81
C PRO A 283 -8.69 6.52 14.80
N PHE A 284 -7.90 7.30 15.55
CA PHE A 284 -6.92 6.81 16.50
C PHE A 284 -7.32 6.99 17.96
N GLY A 285 -8.49 7.58 18.22
CA GLY A 285 -8.96 7.83 19.59
C GLY A 285 -8.06 8.77 20.39
N ALA A 286 -7.36 9.70 19.71
CA ALA A 286 -6.46 10.66 20.34
C ALA A 286 -7.20 11.81 21.04
N LEU A 287 -8.44 12.07 20.67
CA LEU A 287 -9.27 13.13 21.27
C LEU A 287 -10.36 12.53 22.15
N THR A 288 -10.49 13.04 23.35
CA THR A 288 -11.53 12.65 24.32
C THR A 288 -12.20 13.89 24.92
N MET A 289 -13.42 13.73 25.39
CA MET A 289 -14.17 14.80 26.05
C MET A 289 -14.39 14.40 27.51
N ASP A 290 -13.70 15.06 28.42
CA ASP A 290 -13.90 14.91 29.87
C ASP A 290 -15.09 15.76 30.31
N GLY A 291 -16.01 15.17 31.05
CA GLY A 291 -17.23 15.84 31.47
C GLY A 291 -18.36 15.81 30.46
N LYS A 292 -19.49 16.41 30.81
CA LYS A 292 -20.73 16.44 30.00
C LYS A 292 -21.21 17.87 29.77
N GLY A 293 -21.85 18.09 28.62
CA GLY A 293 -22.50 19.36 28.30
C GLY A 293 -21.49 20.52 28.28
N LYS A 294 -21.82 21.64 28.91
CA LYS A 294 -21.05 22.88 28.95
C LYS A 294 -19.76 22.79 29.75
N ASP A 295 -19.67 21.82 30.68
CA ASP A 295 -18.49 21.61 31.52
C ASP A 295 -17.49 20.64 30.87
N GLY A 296 -17.80 20.14 29.68
CA GLY A 296 -16.93 19.27 28.95
C GLY A 296 -15.64 19.96 28.51
N VAL A 297 -14.48 19.30 28.71
CA VAL A 297 -13.17 19.76 28.26
C VAL A 297 -12.61 18.79 27.24
N LEU A 298 -12.30 19.29 26.04
CA LEU A 298 -11.64 18.49 25.02
C LEU A 298 -10.20 18.23 25.40
N ARG A 299 -9.76 16.97 25.41
CA ARG A 299 -8.41 16.53 25.77
C ARG A 299 -7.74 15.85 24.59
N LEU A 300 -6.44 16.11 24.44
CA LEU A 300 -5.58 15.43 23.49
C LEU A 300 -4.70 14.42 24.24
N ASN A 301 -4.68 13.18 23.73
CA ASN A 301 -3.62 12.22 24.02
C ASN A 301 -2.60 12.30 22.88
N GLU A 302 -1.44 12.92 23.15
CA GLU A 302 -0.40 13.14 22.15
C GLU A 302 0.23 11.85 21.65
N GLU A 303 0.31 10.80 22.47
CA GLU A 303 0.87 9.51 22.08
C GLU A 303 -0.01 8.82 21.01
N LYS A 304 -1.33 9.00 21.12
CA LYS A 304 -2.28 8.47 20.12
C LYS A 304 -2.43 9.36 18.88
N CYS A 305 -2.10 10.64 18.99
CA CYS A 305 -2.22 11.57 17.88
C CYS A 305 -1.22 11.22 16.77
N ARG A 306 -1.70 11.06 15.55
CA ARG A 306 -0.85 10.79 14.36
C ARG A 306 -0.55 12.06 13.54
N GLY A 307 -1.08 13.21 13.93
CA GLY A 307 -0.87 14.46 13.21
C GLY A 307 -1.51 14.49 11.82
N CYS A 308 -2.51 13.66 11.57
CA CYS A 308 -3.12 13.48 10.24
C CYS A 308 -4.10 14.57 9.81
N GLY A 309 -4.52 15.45 10.73
CA GLY A 309 -5.40 16.60 10.43
C GLY A 309 -6.89 16.31 10.27
N VAL A 310 -7.34 15.04 10.25
CA VAL A 310 -8.76 14.67 10.02
C VAL A 310 -9.72 15.34 11.02
N CYS A 311 -9.30 15.54 12.26
CA CYS A 311 -10.10 16.25 13.26
C CYS A 311 -10.20 17.76 12.99
N ALA A 312 -9.15 18.37 12.45
CA ALA A 312 -9.11 19.81 12.16
C ALA A 312 -9.97 20.15 10.93
N THR A 313 -9.89 19.37 9.84
CA THR A 313 -10.74 19.57 8.65
C THR A 313 -12.23 19.42 8.94
N GLY A 314 -12.60 18.59 9.94
CA GLY A 314 -13.97 18.41 10.37
C GLY A 314 -14.45 19.37 11.48
N CYS A 315 -13.65 20.38 11.86
CA CYS A 315 -14.01 21.34 12.90
C CYS A 315 -14.60 22.62 12.30
N GLU A 316 -15.90 22.71 12.21
CA GLU A 316 -16.60 23.89 11.64
C GLU A 316 -16.29 25.20 12.38
N GLN A 317 -15.94 25.12 13.66
CA GLN A 317 -15.62 26.30 14.49
C GLN A 317 -14.17 26.74 14.38
N GLY A 318 -13.31 25.99 13.66
CA GLY A 318 -11.88 26.28 13.58
C GLY A 318 -11.13 26.14 14.92
N ALA A 319 -11.72 25.46 15.91
CA ALA A 319 -11.12 25.25 17.23
C ALA A 319 -9.92 24.29 17.24
N LEU A 320 -9.61 23.68 16.11
CA LEU A 320 -8.49 22.74 15.97
C LEU A 320 -7.57 23.19 14.84
N ALA A 321 -6.31 23.38 15.17
CA ALA A 321 -5.26 23.73 14.21
C ALA A 321 -4.15 22.66 14.23
N MET A 322 -3.44 22.51 13.12
CA MET A 322 -2.30 21.59 13.05
C MET A 322 -1.00 22.39 13.23
N ALA A 323 -0.29 22.13 14.32
CA ALA A 323 1.01 22.72 14.60
C ALA A 323 2.13 21.80 14.13
N ALA A 324 3.15 22.34 13.46
CA ALA A 324 4.37 21.60 13.11
C ALA A 324 5.11 21.15 14.37
N ARG A 325 5.77 19.99 14.29
CA ARG A 325 6.54 19.39 15.38
C ARG A 325 8.01 19.24 15.01
#